data_ac1505f81b8b00f470c22a7794c53ec0
#
_entry.id   ac1505f81b8b00f470c22a7794c53ec0
#
_cell.length_a   1.000
_cell.length_b   1.000
_cell.length_c   1.000
_cell.angle_alpha   90.00
_cell.angle_beta   90.00
_cell.angle_gamma   90.00
#
_symmetry.space_group_name_H-M   'P 1'
#
loop_
_entity.id
_entity.type
_entity.pdbx_description
1 polymer ?
#
loop_
_entity_poly.entity_id
_entity_poly.type
_entity_poly.pdbx_seq_one_letter_code
_entity_poly.pdbx_strand_id
1 'polypeptide(L)'
;MNTEKRPTLWTRDFTTITVATALGALGNIAGGFALSFLVYEETSSTLAAALIVALRLIPGFFIPMFISPVMDRLPRKPFLVGGDLCASVVYVLAGLWLRGNEFNYIYYLIFSLVISSLGSFDELSFNALYPRIIPEGMEEKGYSVSSMLYPAMMTIMTPLSAILYKAIGVANILIIQGGMSFLAAVIESRVQVREEIREGTRFSLSQWWGDIKETAAYLKGEDGLRAMIWYSSTTNGMSTGYEPIWVAFFSTTPGFTIAMYSFFTVVQMIGRFIGGMVIYKKELPREKKYGYALFVYLFYDVMDALLLWLSYPLMLINRTICGFLGIQSGTMRYAAVQKYIPDSMRARMNAFSSICYLAFSAVLSLLVGWMGDVMDSRVVMTVSSIAVIVVCLLTIVRRRESVNRIYMSEGMNSK
;
A
#
# COMPACT_ATOMS: atom_id res chain seq x y z
N MET A 1 -44.94 -3.94 22.45
CA MET A 1 -44.25 -3.56 21.22
C MET A 1 -42.78 -3.43 21.54
N ASN A 2 -42.01 -4.51 21.34
CA ASN A 2 -40.57 -4.46 21.42
C ASN A 2 -40.04 -3.70 20.18
N THR A 3 -39.60 -2.49 20.37
CA THR A 3 -38.81 -1.80 19.34
C THR A 3 -37.47 -2.53 19.22
N GLU A 4 -37.39 -3.49 18.29
CA GLU A 4 -36.10 -4.04 17.86
C GLU A 4 -35.27 -2.87 17.37
N LYS A 5 -34.25 -2.49 18.18
CA LYS A 5 -33.23 -1.52 17.79
C LYS A 5 -32.59 -2.07 16.50
N ARG A 6 -32.77 -1.37 15.38
CA ARG A 6 -32.07 -1.72 14.14
C ARG A 6 -30.59 -1.92 14.46
N PRO A 7 -29.98 -3.02 14.06
CA PRO A 7 -28.58 -3.26 14.34
C PRO A 7 -27.76 -2.10 13.77
N THR A 8 -26.88 -1.50 14.58
CA THR A 8 -26.00 -0.41 14.16
C THR A 8 -24.61 -1.00 13.95
N LEU A 9 -23.90 -0.54 12.91
CA LEU A 9 -22.50 -0.92 12.65
C LEU A 9 -21.60 -0.53 13.84
N TRP A 10 -21.87 0.63 14.44
CA TRP A 10 -21.09 1.23 15.51
C TRP A 10 -21.35 0.57 16.87
N THR A 11 -21.05 -0.71 16.96
CA THR A 11 -20.99 -1.44 18.22
C THR A 11 -19.79 -0.96 19.04
N ARG A 12 -19.74 -1.30 20.33
CA ARG A 12 -18.61 -0.97 21.19
C ARG A 12 -17.30 -1.51 20.62
N ASP A 13 -17.27 -2.78 20.21
CA ASP A 13 -16.05 -3.42 19.72
C ASP A 13 -15.63 -2.90 18.35
N PHE A 14 -16.59 -2.64 17.43
CA PHE A 14 -16.31 -2.03 16.12
C PHE A 14 -15.74 -0.61 16.27
N THR A 15 -16.33 0.19 17.16
CA THR A 15 -15.83 1.55 17.46
C THR A 15 -14.43 1.50 18.07
N THR A 16 -14.22 0.58 19.03
CA THR A 16 -12.93 0.41 19.72
C THR A 16 -11.82 0.07 18.74
N ILE A 17 -12.02 -0.93 17.87
CA ILE A 17 -11.00 -1.33 16.89
C ILE A 17 -10.77 -0.22 15.84
N THR A 18 -11.83 0.45 15.39
CA THR A 18 -11.70 1.55 14.42
C THR A 18 -10.88 2.70 14.97
N VAL A 19 -11.08 3.07 16.25
CA VAL A 19 -10.29 4.13 16.90
C VAL A 19 -8.84 3.71 17.09
N ALA A 20 -8.58 2.47 17.53
CA ALA A 20 -7.22 1.95 17.67
C ALA A 20 -6.48 1.94 16.31
N THR A 21 -7.12 1.43 15.25
CA THR A 21 -6.56 1.43 13.90
C THR A 21 -6.28 2.84 13.39
N ALA A 22 -7.17 3.81 13.68
CA ALA A 22 -6.94 5.22 13.31
C ALA A 22 -5.71 5.80 14.03
N LEU A 23 -5.54 5.53 15.32
CA LEU A 23 -4.36 5.96 16.08
C LEU A 23 -3.07 5.35 15.52
N GLY A 24 -3.06 4.04 15.27
CA GLY A 24 -1.92 3.36 14.66
C GLY A 24 -1.58 3.94 13.28
N ALA A 25 -2.59 4.20 12.44
CA ALA A 25 -2.40 4.80 11.12
C ALA A 25 -1.79 6.21 11.19
N LEU A 26 -2.26 7.07 12.11
CA LEU A 26 -1.70 8.41 12.30
C LEU A 26 -0.21 8.35 12.68
N GLY A 27 0.15 7.49 13.63
CA GLY A 27 1.54 7.28 14.03
C GLY A 27 2.41 6.76 12.89
N ASN A 28 1.94 5.71 12.18
CA ASN A 28 2.67 5.10 11.07
C ASN A 28 2.92 6.07 9.91
N ILE A 29 1.96 6.94 9.58
CA ILE A 29 2.12 7.96 8.54
C ILE A 29 3.17 8.99 8.96
N ALA A 30 3.09 9.49 10.22
CA ALA A 30 4.06 10.47 10.72
C ALA A 30 5.48 9.90 10.79
N GLY A 31 5.64 8.71 11.35
CA GLY A 31 6.94 8.04 11.47
C GLY A 31 7.53 7.66 10.11
N GLY A 32 6.72 7.13 9.20
CA GLY A 32 7.16 6.80 7.84
C GLY A 32 7.64 8.04 7.08
N PHE A 33 6.89 9.15 7.15
CA PHE A 33 7.29 10.42 6.56
C PHE A 33 8.62 10.92 7.15
N ALA A 34 8.72 10.96 8.48
CA ALA A 34 9.90 11.44 9.18
C ALA A 34 11.16 10.62 8.86
N LEU A 35 11.03 9.29 8.79
CA LEU A 35 12.13 8.39 8.45
C LEU A 35 12.61 8.56 7.00
N SER A 36 11.70 8.71 6.05
CA SER A 36 12.07 8.91 4.65
C SER A 36 12.92 10.17 4.47
N PHE A 37 12.54 11.27 5.14
CA PHE A 37 13.32 12.51 5.08
C PHE A 37 14.64 12.41 5.85
N LEU A 38 14.63 11.85 7.07
CA LEU A 38 15.86 11.67 7.87
C LEU A 38 16.92 10.89 7.10
N VAL A 39 16.55 9.75 6.52
CA VAL A 39 17.50 8.90 5.80
C VAL A 39 18.11 9.64 4.61
N TYR A 40 17.30 10.38 3.88
CA TYR A 40 17.81 11.16 2.75
C TYR A 40 18.69 12.33 3.20
N GLU A 41 18.30 13.09 4.24
CA GLU A 41 19.11 14.21 4.78
C GLU A 41 20.48 13.74 5.28
N GLU A 42 20.53 12.58 5.96
CA GLU A 42 21.78 12.07 6.56
C GLU A 42 22.68 11.31 5.56
N THR A 43 22.09 10.67 4.55
CA THR A 43 22.88 9.85 3.60
C THR A 43 23.09 10.54 2.26
N SER A 44 22.28 11.54 1.93
CA SER A 44 22.20 12.16 0.59
C SER A 44 22.02 11.13 -0.54
N SER A 45 21.47 9.94 -0.24
CA SER A 45 21.32 8.82 -1.15
C SER A 45 19.86 8.40 -1.28
N THR A 46 19.34 8.46 -2.50
CA THR A 46 18.02 7.93 -2.84
C THR A 46 18.01 6.40 -2.82
N LEU A 47 19.14 5.77 -3.11
CA LEU A 47 19.29 4.31 -2.97
C LEU A 47 19.15 3.87 -1.52
N ALA A 48 19.77 4.62 -0.58
CA ALA A 48 19.65 4.32 0.84
C ALA A 48 18.19 4.40 1.32
N ALA A 49 17.46 5.44 0.91
CA ALA A 49 16.04 5.57 1.20
C ALA A 49 15.21 4.45 0.54
N ALA A 50 15.49 4.12 -0.73
CA ALA A 50 14.82 3.03 -1.44
C ALA A 50 15.08 1.66 -0.83
N LEU A 51 16.28 1.42 -0.28
CA LEU A 51 16.62 0.16 0.41
C LEU A 51 15.75 -0.05 1.67
N ILE A 52 15.50 1.01 2.44
CA ILE A 52 14.58 0.93 3.59
C ILE A 52 13.17 0.55 3.13
N VAL A 53 12.67 1.18 2.06
CA VAL A 53 11.35 0.85 1.50
C VAL A 53 11.30 -0.60 1.03
N ALA A 54 12.32 -1.06 0.29
CA ALA A 54 12.41 -2.44 -0.21
C ALA A 54 12.47 -3.46 0.92
N LEU A 55 13.25 -3.20 1.97
CA LEU A 55 13.35 -4.08 3.14
C LEU A 55 12.02 -4.20 3.89
N ARG A 56 11.21 -3.16 3.94
CA ARG A 56 9.87 -3.21 4.57
C ARG A 56 8.90 -4.14 3.84
N LEU A 57 9.10 -4.42 2.56
CA LEU A 57 8.26 -5.35 1.79
C LEU A 57 8.54 -6.82 2.12
N ILE A 58 9.76 -7.15 2.55
CA ILE A 58 10.18 -8.53 2.82
C ILE A 58 9.31 -9.19 3.92
N PRO A 59 9.14 -8.61 5.12
CA PRO A 59 8.28 -9.19 6.14
C PRO A 59 6.82 -9.31 5.70
N GLY A 60 6.30 -8.32 4.96
CA GLY A 60 4.93 -8.34 4.42
C GLY A 60 4.65 -9.54 3.51
N PHE A 61 5.67 -10.13 2.93
CA PHE A 61 5.57 -11.35 2.14
C PHE A 61 5.78 -12.62 2.98
N PHE A 62 6.91 -12.69 3.70
CA PHE A 62 7.30 -13.93 4.38
C PHE A 62 6.49 -14.21 5.63
N ILE A 63 6.15 -13.20 6.43
CA ILE A 63 5.42 -13.41 7.70
C ILE A 63 4.02 -14.00 7.46
N PRO A 64 3.16 -13.44 6.61
CA PRO A 64 1.87 -14.07 6.33
C PRO A 64 2.01 -15.51 5.81
N MET A 65 3.00 -15.77 4.97
CA MET A 65 3.22 -17.09 4.40
C MET A 65 3.51 -18.17 5.46
N PHE A 66 4.38 -17.86 6.45
CA PHE A 66 4.80 -18.84 7.46
C PHE A 66 3.94 -18.82 8.71
N ILE A 67 3.39 -17.66 9.06
CA ILE A 67 2.71 -17.45 10.35
C ILE A 67 1.19 -17.65 10.25
N SER A 68 0.57 -17.43 9.08
CA SER A 68 -0.88 -17.60 8.91
C SER A 68 -1.40 -18.95 9.41
N PRO A 69 -0.78 -20.11 9.09
CA PRO A 69 -1.25 -21.41 9.58
C PRO A 69 -1.09 -21.59 11.10
N VAL A 70 -0.13 -20.88 11.70
CA VAL A 70 0.08 -20.88 13.15
C VAL A 70 -0.98 -20.03 13.83
N MET A 71 -1.27 -18.85 13.26
CA MET A 71 -2.30 -17.93 13.78
C MET A 71 -3.71 -18.49 13.70
N ASP A 72 -4.00 -19.37 12.74
CA ASP A 72 -5.31 -20.03 12.67
C ASP A 72 -5.62 -20.92 13.87
N ARG A 73 -4.57 -21.34 14.63
CA ARG A 73 -4.65 -22.20 15.81
C ARG A 73 -4.54 -21.46 17.14
N LEU A 74 -4.25 -20.18 17.11
CA LEU A 74 -3.99 -19.37 18.29
C LEU A 74 -5.01 -18.22 18.36
N PRO A 75 -5.33 -17.74 19.56
CA PRO A 75 -6.16 -16.56 19.72
C PRO A 75 -5.45 -15.36 19.09
N ARG A 76 -6.15 -14.61 18.25
CA ARG A 76 -5.58 -13.53 17.40
C ARG A 76 -5.44 -12.22 18.14
N LYS A 77 -6.33 -11.96 19.10
CA LYS A 77 -6.30 -10.74 19.92
C LYS A 77 -4.97 -10.55 20.68
N PRO A 78 -4.37 -11.57 21.34
CA PRO A 78 -3.06 -11.40 21.97
C PRO A 78 -1.94 -11.03 21.00
N PHE A 79 -2.01 -11.47 19.74
CA PHE A 79 -1.02 -11.12 18.72
C PHE A 79 -1.18 -9.65 18.28
N LEU A 80 -2.41 -9.19 18.08
CA LEU A 80 -2.70 -7.79 17.75
C LEU A 80 -2.19 -6.87 18.86
N VAL A 81 -2.65 -7.07 20.10
CA VAL A 81 -2.24 -6.26 21.26
C VAL A 81 -0.75 -6.38 21.55
N GLY A 82 -0.19 -7.58 21.46
CA GLY A 82 1.23 -7.84 21.68
C GLY A 82 2.11 -7.21 20.61
N GLY A 83 1.67 -7.24 19.36
CA GLY A 83 2.33 -6.58 18.23
C GLY A 83 2.47 -5.08 18.45
N ASP A 84 1.38 -4.42 18.81
CA ASP A 84 1.36 -2.98 19.10
C ASP A 84 2.19 -2.60 20.35
N LEU A 85 2.17 -3.44 21.40
CA LEU A 85 3.03 -3.22 22.57
C LEU A 85 4.52 -3.35 22.22
N CYS A 86 4.89 -4.37 21.46
CA CYS A 86 6.27 -4.52 20.99
C CYS A 86 6.68 -3.36 20.08
N ALA A 87 5.82 -2.96 19.15
CA ALA A 87 6.06 -1.81 18.28
C ALA A 87 6.24 -0.52 19.10
N SER A 88 5.41 -0.31 20.12
CA SER A 88 5.53 0.84 21.04
C SER A 88 6.94 0.91 21.66
N VAL A 89 7.42 -0.20 22.21
CA VAL A 89 8.75 -0.26 22.83
C VAL A 89 9.84 0.03 21.79
N VAL A 90 9.76 -0.59 20.61
CA VAL A 90 10.75 -0.40 19.53
C VAL A 90 10.80 1.05 19.06
N TYR A 91 9.64 1.70 18.87
CA TYR A 91 9.56 3.12 18.48
C TYR A 91 10.13 4.06 19.55
N VAL A 92 9.80 3.83 20.83
CA VAL A 92 10.33 4.64 21.94
C VAL A 92 11.86 4.48 22.04
N LEU A 93 12.36 3.24 21.97
CA LEU A 93 13.79 2.98 22.02
C LEU A 93 14.53 3.62 20.83
N ALA A 94 13.97 3.55 19.62
CA ALA A 94 14.53 4.20 18.44
C ALA A 94 14.58 5.73 18.59
N GLY A 95 13.50 6.33 19.09
CA GLY A 95 13.45 7.77 19.34
C GLY A 95 14.42 8.24 20.43
N LEU A 96 14.56 7.47 21.52
CA LEU A 96 15.52 7.76 22.59
C LEU A 96 16.97 7.60 22.11
N TRP A 97 17.23 6.56 21.32
CA TRP A 97 18.54 6.35 20.69
C TRP A 97 18.94 7.55 19.82
N LEU A 98 18.03 8.02 18.97
CA LEU A 98 18.28 9.16 18.07
C LEU A 98 18.51 10.49 18.82
N ARG A 99 18.00 10.64 20.04
CA ARG A 99 18.27 11.83 20.88
C ARG A 99 19.70 11.83 21.44
N GLY A 100 20.27 10.67 21.70
CA GLY A 100 21.55 10.51 22.40
C GLY A 100 22.73 10.17 21.51
N ASN A 101 22.50 9.80 20.24
CA ASN A 101 23.52 9.31 19.35
C ASN A 101 23.39 9.93 17.96
N GLU A 102 24.49 9.87 17.21
CA GLU A 102 24.52 10.23 15.80
C GLU A 102 23.70 9.22 14.97
N PHE A 103 23.27 9.65 13.79
CA PHE A 103 22.58 8.80 12.85
C PHE A 103 23.42 7.59 12.45
N ASN A 104 22.85 6.40 12.52
CA ASN A 104 23.46 5.16 12.04
C ASN A 104 22.52 4.43 11.09
N TYR A 105 22.90 4.39 9.81
CA TYR A 105 22.06 3.82 8.76
C TYR A 105 21.71 2.34 8.99
N ILE A 106 22.69 1.52 9.46
CA ILE A 106 22.46 0.09 9.72
C ILE A 106 21.42 -0.10 10.83
N TYR A 107 21.47 0.73 11.86
CA TYR A 107 20.48 0.72 12.92
C TYR A 107 19.06 0.96 12.37
N TYR A 108 18.89 1.91 11.45
CA TYR A 108 17.59 2.20 10.83
C TYR A 108 17.13 1.14 9.84
N LEU A 109 18.03 0.43 9.18
CA LEU A 109 17.70 -0.76 8.39
C LEU A 109 17.10 -1.86 9.28
N ILE A 110 17.78 -2.18 10.39
CA ILE A 110 17.32 -3.19 11.37
C ILE A 110 16.00 -2.74 12.00
N PHE A 111 15.91 -1.49 12.42
CA PHE A 111 14.69 -0.90 12.96
C PHE A 111 13.51 -1.04 11.98
N SER A 112 13.71 -0.68 10.71
CA SER A 112 12.68 -0.79 9.67
C SER A 112 12.25 -2.23 9.43
N LEU A 113 13.19 -3.18 9.46
CA LEU A 113 12.90 -4.60 9.32
C LEU A 113 12.08 -5.13 10.51
N VAL A 114 12.44 -4.75 11.73
CA VAL A 114 11.72 -5.15 12.95
C VAL A 114 10.30 -4.59 12.94
N ILE A 115 10.15 -3.28 12.69
CA ILE A 115 8.84 -2.62 12.68
C ILE A 115 7.93 -3.16 11.57
N SER A 116 8.45 -3.39 10.36
CA SER A 116 7.65 -3.98 9.29
C SER A 116 7.28 -5.44 9.56
N SER A 117 8.12 -6.17 10.30
CA SER A 117 7.78 -7.52 10.78
C SER A 117 6.62 -7.47 11.76
N LEU A 118 6.67 -6.59 12.77
CA LEU A 118 5.58 -6.39 13.72
C LEU A 118 4.31 -5.95 13.01
N GLY A 119 4.39 -4.99 12.07
CA GLY A 119 3.25 -4.54 11.27
C GLY A 119 2.61 -5.64 10.42
N SER A 120 3.41 -6.59 9.91
CA SER A 120 2.88 -7.74 9.17
C SER A 120 2.13 -8.73 10.07
N PHE A 121 2.57 -8.92 11.31
CA PHE A 121 1.83 -9.69 12.33
C PHE A 121 0.53 -9.00 12.70
N ASP A 122 0.58 -7.68 12.88
CA ASP A 122 -0.57 -6.86 13.21
C ASP A 122 -1.63 -6.92 12.11
N GLU A 123 -1.24 -6.68 10.85
CA GLU A 123 -2.12 -6.77 9.69
C GLU A 123 -2.78 -8.15 9.54
N LEU A 124 -2.01 -9.22 9.74
CA LEU A 124 -2.53 -10.58 9.68
C LEU A 124 -3.57 -10.84 10.79
N SER A 125 -3.28 -10.38 12.02
CA SER A 125 -4.16 -10.50 13.18
C SER A 125 -5.44 -9.68 12.98
N PHE A 126 -5.31 -8.45 12.51
CA PHE A 126 -6.41 -7.56 12.20
C PHE A 126 -7.32 -8.16 11.13
N ASN A 127 -6.77 -8.60 10.00
CA ASN A 127 -7.54 -9.18 8.90
C ASN A 127 -8.32 -10.44 9.30
N ALA A 128 -7.81 -11.18 10.27
CA ALA A 128 -8.47 -12.36 10.80
C ALA A 128 -9.53 -12.06 11.89
N LEU A 129 -9.36 -10.95 12.64
CA LEU A 129 -10.25 -10.55 13.73
C LEU A 129 -11.39 -9.63 13.24
N TYR A 130 -11.09 -8.72 12.31
CA TYR A 130 -11.99 -7.66 11.85
C TYR A 130 -13.35 -8.16 11.34
N PRO A 131 -13.46 -9.22 10.51
CA PRO A 131 -14.76 -9.74 10.06
C PRO A 131 -15.68 -10.19 11.20
N ARG A 132 -15.11 -10.59 12.32
CA ARG A 132 -15.86 -11.11 13.49
C ARG A 132 -16.42 -10.01 14.38
N ILE A 133 -15.94 -8.79 14.22
CA ILE A 133 -16.37 -7.61 14.96
C ILE A 133 -17.53 -6.91 14.23
N ILE A 134 -17.63 -7.12 12.92
CA ILE A 134 -18.69 -6.55 12.11
C ILE A 134 -20.00 -7.28 12.39
N PRO A 135 -21.10 -6.57 12.75
CA PRO A 135 -22.41 -7.20 12.91
C PRO A 135 -22.90 -7.88 11.62
N GLU A 136 -23.56 -9.02 11.75
CA GLU A 136 -24.12 -9.75 10.62
C GLU A 136 -25.00 -8.86 9.72
N GLY A 137 -24.80 -8.98 8.40
CA GLY A 137 -25.49 -8.19 7.40
C GLY A 137 -24.99 -6.76 7.22
N MET A 138 -23.86 -6.39 7.88
CA MET A 138 -23.21 -5.08 7.75
C MET A 138 -21.78 -5.15 7.20
N GLU A 139 -21.40 -6.29 6.61
CA GLU A 139 -20.04 -6.59 6.15
C GLU A 139 -19.56 -5.54 5.15
N GLU A 140 -20.39 -5.17 4.16
CA GLU A 140 -20.06 -4.14 3.17
C GLU A 140 -19.75 -2.78 3.79
N LYS A 141 -20.56 -2.39 4.80
CA LYS A 141 -20.36 -1.11 5.50
C LYS A 141 -19.10 -1.15 6.36
N GLY A 142 -18.84 -2.27 7.06
CA GLY A 142 -17.65 -2.46 7.85
C GLY A 142 -16.37 -2.36 7.01
N TYR A 143 -16.29 -3.11 5.93
CA TYR A 143 -15.15 -3.06 5.01
C TYR A 143 -15.01 -1.69 4.31
N SER A 144 -16.13 -1.01 4.03
CA SER A 144 -16.08 0.36 3.51
C SER A 144 -15.41 1.31 4.49
N VAL A 145 -15.74 1.25 5.79
CA VAL A 145 -15.06 2.06 6.83
C VAL A 145 -13.58 1.75 6.87
N SER A 146 -13.18 0.48 6.93
CA SER A 146 -11.78 0.07 6.96
C SER A 146 -10.98 0.58 5.76
N SER A 147 -11.54 0.43 4.55
CA SER A 147 -10.87 0.85 3.30
C SER A 147 -10.69 2.37 3.17
N MET A 148 -11.55 3.15 3.83
CA MET A 148 -11.49 4.62 3.81
C MET A 148 -10.62 5.19 4.93
N LEU A 149 -10.37 4.42 6.00
CA LEU A 149 -9.72 4.92 7.21
C LEU A 149 -8.29 5.40 6.93
N TYR A 150 -7.45 4.53 6.35
CA TYR A 150 -6.05 4.87 6.07
C TYR A 150 -5.90 6.04 5.08
N PRO A 151 -6.60 6.10 3.94
CA PRO A 151 -6.59 7.26 3.05
C PRO A 151 -7.04 8.56 3.72
N ALA A 152 -8.06 8.48 4.58
CA ALA A 152 -8.51 9.66 5.33
C ALA A 152 -7.44 10.17 6.31
N MET A 153 -6.84 9.26 7.08
CA MET A 153 -5.75 9.60 8.00
C MET A 153 -4.53 10.14 7.25
N MET A 154 -4.21 9.57 6.10
CA MET A 154 -3.11 10.02 5.25
C MET A 154 -3.30 11.46 4.75
N THR A 155 -4.53 11.81 4.35
CA THR A 155 -4.86 13.17 3.89
C THR A 155 -4.62 14.22 4.98
N ILE A 156 -4.91 13.90 6.23
CA ILE A 156 -4.74 14.80 7.37
C ILE A 156 -3.29 14.79 7.88
N MET A 157 -2.73 13.59 8.03
CA MET A 157 -1.47 13.43 8.73
C MET A 157 -0.24 13.78 7.88
N THR A 158 -0.30 13.62 6.56
CA THR A 158 0.86 13.94 5.69
C THR A 158 1.30 15.41 5.81
N PRO A 159 0.42 16.42 5.67
CA PRO A 159 0.84 17.81 5.88
C PRO A 159 1.22 18.11 7.33
N LEU A 160 0.53 17.49 8.30
CA LEU A 160 0.87 17.64 9.70
C LEU A 160 2.26 17.04 10.01
N SER A 161 2.63 15.93 9.38
CA SER A 161 3.95 15.30 9.54
C SER A 161 5.09 16.21 9.12
N ALA A 162 4.92 16.99 8.04
CA ALA A 162 5.92 17.97 7.62
C ALA A 162 6.11 19.10 8.66
N ILE A 163 5.03 19.54 9.30
CA ILE A 163 5.07 20.54 10.38
C ILE A 163 5.75 19.92 11.60
N LEU A 164 5.35 18.73 12.02
CA LEU A 164 5.93 18.03 13.17
C LEU A 164 7.42 17.73 12.96
N TYR A 165 7.80 17.32 11.74
CA TYR A 165 9.21 17.07 11.39
C TYR A 165 10.10 18.27 11.71
N LYS A 166 9.66 19.47 11.29
CA LYS A 166 10.39 20.72 11.53
C LYS A 166 10.28 21.21 12.98
N ALA A 167 9.13 21.03 13.62
CA ALA A 167 8.85 21.58 14.95
C ALA A 167 9.50 20.79 16.08
N ILE A 168 9.44 19.46 16.02
CA ILE A 168 9.84 18.59 17.13
C ILE A 168 10.92 17.56 16.74
N GLY A 169 11.21 17.40 15.46
CA GLY A 169 12.21 16.47 14.95
C GLY A 169 11.80 15.00 15.00
N VAL A 170 12.59 14.16 14.31
CA VAL A 170 12.28 12.73 14.11
C VAL A 170 12.24 11.95 15.41
N ALA A 171 13.19 12.19 16.31
CA ALA A 171 13.27 11.48 17.59
C ALA A 171 11.96 11.59 18.40
N ASN A 172 11.39 12.83 18.46
CA ASN A 172 10.13 13.05 19.17
C ASN A 172 8.94 12.44 18.44
N ILE A 173 8.92 12.47 17.11
CA ILE A 173 7.88 11.80 16.31
C ILE A 173 7.85 10.31 16.60
N LEU A 174 9.01 9.64 16.63
CA LEU A 174 9.09 8.21 16.95
C LEU A 174 8.61 7.91 18.39
N ILE A 175 8.97 8.75 19.37
CA ILE A 175 8.49 8.57 20.75
C ILE A 175 6.98 8.74 20.82
N ILE A 176 6.41 9.75 20.16
CA ILE A 176 4.96 9.97 20.09
C ILE A 176 4.27 8.79 19.41
N GLN A 177 4.84 8.28 18.31
CA GLN A 177 4.32 7.09 17.62
C GLN A 177 4.31 5.87 18.56
N GLY A 178 5.39 5.66 19.33
CA GLY A 178 5.41 4.61 20.35
C GLY A 178 4.30 4.79 21.40
N GLY A 179 4.04 6.02 21.83
CA GLY A 179 2.91 6.34 22.72
C GLY A 179 1.55 6.03 22.06
N MET A 180 1.38 6.34 20.77
CA MET A 180 0.15 6.03 20.04
C MET A 180 -0.07 4.53 19.86
N SER A 181 0.98 3.76 19.55
CA SER A 181 0.91 2.28 19.50
C SER A 181 0.58 1.69 20.88
N PHE A 182 1.12 2.24 21.96
CA PHE A 182 0.76 1.83 23.32
C PHE A 182 -0.72 2.07 23.61
N LEU A 183 -1.23 3.25 23.28
CA LEU A 183 -2.65 3.58 23.45
C LEU A 183 -3.55 2.70 22.58
N ALA A 184 -3.15 2.40 21.33
CA ALA A 184 -3.85 1.47 20.44
C ALA A 184 -3.96 0.10 21.12
N ALA A 185 -2.84 -0.47 21.60
CA ALA A 185 -2.82 -1.74 22.32
C ALA A 185 -3.74 -1.77 23.54
N VAL A 186 -3.74 -0.70 24.34
CA VAL A 186 -4.64 -0.57 25.52
C VAL A 186 -6.11 -0.53 25.08
N ILE A 187 -6.43 0.16 24.00
CA ILE A 187 -7.79 0.23 23.46
C ILE A 187 -8.21 -1.14 22.91
N GLU A 188 -7.38 -1.79 22.13
CA GLU A 188 -7.61 -3.11 21.53
C GLU A 188 -7.76 -4.22 22.57
N SER A 189 -7.05 -4.12 23.69
CA SER A 189 -7.19 -5.04 24.81
C SER A 189 -8.62 -5.12 25.37
N ARG A 190 -9.44 -4.08 25.14
CA ARG A 190 -10.83 -4.01 25.62
C ARG A 190 -11.86 -4.64 24.67
N VAL A 191 -11.45 -5.00 23.46
CA VAL A 191 -12.31 -5.67 22.46
C VAL A 191 -12.67 -7.06 22.96
N GLN A 192 -13.97 -7.40 22.92
CA GLN A 192 -14.51 -8.67 23.40
C GLN A 192 -15.00 -9.51 22.20
N VAL A 193 -14.11 -10.29 21.61
CA VAL A 193 -14.47 -11.20 20.50
C VAL A 193 -14.35 -12.65 20.98
N ARG A 194 -15.40 -13.45 20.74
CA ARG A 194 -15.31 -14.90 20.87
C ARG A 194 -14.51 -15.45 19.71
N GLU A 195 -13.32 -15.92 20.00
CA GLU A 195 -12.46 -16.54 19.00
C GLU A 195 -12.71 -18.05 18.96
N GLU A 196 -13.30 -18.54 17.87
CA GLU A 196 -13.33 -19.96 17.56
C GLU A 196 -11.98 -20.34 16.93
N ILE A 197 -11.24 -21.17 17.65
CA ILE A 197 -9.98 -21.74 17.17
C ILE A 197 -10.35 -22.85 16.18
N ARG A 198 -10.05 -22.69 14.90
CA ARG A 198 -10.20 -23.73 13.90
C ARG A 198 -8.97 -24.64 13.91
N GLU A 199 -9.18 -25.94 13.79
CA GLU A 199 -8.10 -26.87 13.44
C GLU A 199 -7.62 -26.52 12.02
N GLY A 200 -6.55 -25.74 11.93
CA GLY A 200 -6.00 -25.30 10.65
C GLY A 200 -5.29 -26.42 9.90
N THR A 201 -5.33 -26.39 8.59
CA THR A 201 -4.50 -27.23 7.72
C THR A 201 -3.02 -26.92 7.97
N ARG A 202 -2.18 -27.96 8.02
CA ARG A 202 -0.72 -27.76 8.15
C ARG A 202 -0.21 -27.07 6.89
N PHE A 203 0.49 -25.97 7.06
CA PHE A 203 1.22 -25.35 5.95
C PHE A 203 2.24 -26.35 5.38
N SER A 204 2.16 -26.60 4.09
CA SER A 204 3.12 -27.42 3.36
C SER A 204 3.82 -26.59 2.30
N LEU A 205 5.12 -26.41 2.46
CA LEU A 205 5.95 -25.70 1.48
C LEU A 205 5.86 -26.36 0.09
N SER A 206 5.71 -27.68 0.07
CA SER A 206 5.53 -28.47 -1.17
C SER A 206 4.20 -28.14 -1.87
N GLN A 207 3.11 -28.04 -1.10
CA GLN A 207 1.79 -27.65 -1.65
C GLN A 207 1.83 -26.22 -2.18
N TRP A 208 2.38 -25.29 -1.40
CA TRP A 208 2.54 -23.89 -1.82
C TRP A 208 3.35 -23.77 -3.11
N TRP A 209 4.47 -24.48 -3.20
CA TRP A 209 5.28 -24.49 -4.42
C TRP A 209 4.56 -25.16 -5.59
N GLY A 210 3.74 -26.19 -5.32
CA GLY A 210 2.85 -26.80 -6.28
C GLY A 210 1.83 -25.81 -6.84
N ASP A 211 1.16 -25.05 -5.95
CA ASP A 211 0.19 -24.01 -6.30
C ASP A 211 0.79 -22.90 -7.16
N ILE A 212 2.03 -22.47 -6.86
CA ILE A 212 2.76 -21.50 -7.69
C ILE A 212 3.03 -22.05 -9.08
N LYS A 213 3.51 -23.31 -9.18
CA LYS A 213 3.78 -23.96 -10.48
C LYS A 213 2.51 -24.11 -11.32
N GLU A 214 1.41 -24.54 -10.69
CA GLU A 214 0.12 -24.68 -11.36
C GLU A 214 -0.40 -23.34 -11.85
N THR A 215 -0.30 -22.30 -11.03
CA THR A 215 -0.67 -20.94 -11.42
C THR A 215 0.19 -20.40 -12.56
N ALA A 216 1.50 -20.64 -12.51
CA ALA A 216 2.40 -20.26 -13.59
C ALA A 216 2.12 -21.03 -14.89
N ALA A 217 1.74 -22.31 -14.78
CA ALA A 217 1.32 -23.12 -15.94
C ALA A 217 0.00 -22.60 -16.53
N TYR A 218 -0.99 -22.28 -15.71
CA TYR A 218 -2.23 -21.64 -16.14
C TYR A 218 -1.97 -20.32 -16.88
N LEU A 219 -1.12 -19.45 -16.32
CA LEU A 219 -0.75 -18.17 -16.93
C LEU A 219 -0.04 -18.31 -18.29
N LYS A 220 0.62 -19.43 -18.56
CA LYS A 220 1.24 -19.66 -19.90
C LYS A 220 0.19 -19.68 -21.01
N GLY A 221 -1.02 -20.17 -20.72
CA GLY A 221 -2.15 -20.18 -21.65
C GLY A 221 -2.94 -18.86 -21.71
N GLU A 222 -2.74 -17.97 -20.73
CA GLU A 222 -3.54 -16.76 -20.52
C GLU A 222 -2.74 -15.49 -20.82
N ASP A 223 -2.52 -15.20 -22.09
CA ASP A 223 -1.71 -14.06 -22.56
C ASP A 223 -2.21 -12.69 -22.00
N GLY A 224 -3.52 -12.51 -21.88
CA GLY A 224 -4.11 -11.28 -21.36
C GLY A 224 -3.82 -11.06 -19.86
N LEU A 225 -4.01 -12.10 -19.05
CA LEU A 225 -3.71 -12.04 -17.60
C LEU A 225 -2.21 -11.82 -17.38
N ARG A 226 -1.38 -12.52 -18.12
CA ARG A 226 0.07 -12.37 -18.05
C ARG A 226 0.49 -10.94 -18.39
N ALA A 227 -0.04 -10.36 -19.47
CA ALA A 227 0.24 -8.98 -19.85
C ALA A 227 -0.18 -7.97 -18.74
N MET A 228 -1.36 -8.16 -18.13
CA MET A 228 -1.83 -7.31 -17.04
C MET A 228 -0.98 -7.43 -15.78
N ILE A 229 -0.56 -8.64 -15.39
CA ILE A 229 0.30 -8.85 -14.21
C ILE A 229 1.66 -8.20 -14.44
N TRP A 230 2.30 -8.43 -15.58
CA TRP A 230 3.60 -7.83 -15.91
C TRP A 230 3.53 -6.31 -15.89
N TYR A 231 2.55 -5.72 -16.59
CA TYR A 231 2.37 -4.28 -16.63
C TYR A 231 2.12 -3.70 -15.23
N SER A 232 1.17 -4.28 -14.48
CA SER A 232 0.83 -3.75 -13.15
C SER A 232 1.97 -3.90 -12.15
N SER A 233 2.71 -5.01 -12.18
CA SER A 233 3.87 -5.21 -11.30
C SER A 233 4.99 -4.22 -11.63
N THR A 234 5.26 -3.96 -12.93
CA THR A 234 6.25 -2.97 -13.34
C THR A 234 5.83 -1.56 -12.92
N THR A 235 4.60 -1.15 -13.22
CA THR A 235 4.08 0.19 -12.85
C THR A 235 4.14 0.41 -11.35
N ASN A 236 3.68 -0.55 -10.56
CA ASN A 236 3.70 -0.45 -9.10
C ASN A 236 5.15 -0.47 -8.56
N GLY A 237 6.02 -1.28 -9.15
CA GLY A 237 7.43 -1.34 -8.76
C GLY A 237 8.16 -0.02 -9.01
N MET A 238 7.97 0.59 -10.16
CA MET A 238 8.53 1.92 -10.47
C MET A 238 7.94 3.00 -9.54
N SER A 239 6.63 2.99 -9.34
CA SER A 239 5.95 3.95 -8.45
C SER A 239 6.46 3.87 -7.00
N THR A 240 6.81 2.68 -6.51
CA THR A 240 7.41 2.50 -5.18
C THR A 240 8.78 3.20 -5.10
N GLY A 241 9.55 3.21 -6.19
CA GLY A 241 10.85 3.87 -6.27
C GLY A 241 10.76 5.41 -6.42
N TYR A 242 9.60 5.95 -6.80
CA TYR A 242 9.45 7.39 -7.00
C TYR A 242 9.43 8.20 -5.71
N GLU A 243 8.99 7.63 -4.59
CA GLU A 243 8.94 8.34 -3.31
C GLU A 243 10.31 8.89 -2.89
N PRO A 244 11.40 8.09 -2.84
CA PRO A 244 12.74 8.61 -2.57
C PRO A 244 13.19 9.71 -3.54
N ILE A 245 12.84 9.59 -4.82
CA ILE A 245 13.18 10.61 -5.83
C ILE A 245 12.44 11.93 -5.57
N TRP A 246 11.15 11.86 -5.20
CA TRP A 246 10.39 13.06 -4.83
C TRP A 246 10.93 13.70 -3.55
N VAL A 247 11.25 12.90 -2.53
CA VAL A 247 11.87 13.39 -1.30
C VAL A 247 13.16 14.12 -1.62
N ALA A 248 14.04 13.52 -2.43
CA ALA A 248 15.29 14.12 -2.88
C ALA A 248 15.05 15.46 -3.60
N PHE A 249 14.14 15.46 -4.59
CA PHE A 249 13.83 16.66 -5.38
C PHE A 249 13.30 17.80 -4.52
N PHE A 250 12.35 17.55 -3.63
CA PHE A 250 11.77 18.58 -2.77
C PHE A 250 12.72 19.05 -1.66
N SER A 251 13.72 18.25 -1.28
CA SER A 251 14.74 18.61 -0.28
C SER A 251 15.90 19.39 -0.87
N THR A 252 16.28 19.14 -2.12
CA THR A 252 17.52 19.71 -2.72
C THR A 252 17.27 20.80 -3.75
N THR A 253 16.09 20.83 -4.38
CA THR A 253 15.82 21.81 -5.44
C THR A 253 15.50 23.19 -4.85
N PRO A 254 16.21 24.25 -5.25
CA PRO A 254 15.94 25.61 -4.77
C PRO A 254 14.48 26.03 -5.03
N GLY A 255 13.84 26.63 -4.03
CA GLY A 255 12.44 27.08 -4.11
C GLY A 255 11.41 26.01 -3.77
N PHE A 256 11.80 24.76 -3.51
CA PHE A 256 10.95 23.69 -3.02
C PHE A 256 11.15 23.45 -1.52
N THR A 257 10.14 22.87 -0.86
CA THR A 257 10.17 22.60 0.58
C THR A 257 9.46 21.29 0.91
N ILE A 258 9.77 20.73 2.08
CA ILE A 258 9.07 19.54 2.63
C ILE A 258 7.55 19.78 2.76
N ALA A 259 7.12 21.00 3.12
CA ALA A 259 5.71 21.35 3.16
C ALA A 259 5.06 21.26 1.76
N MET A 260 5.76 21.70 0.73
CA MET A 260 5.28 21.57 -0.67
C MET A 260 5.15 20.11 -1.08
N TYR A 261 6.06 19.23 -0.68
CA TYR A 261 5.94 17.78 -0.87
C TYR A 261 4.68 17.23 -0.21
N SER A 262 4.36 17.65 1.00
CA SER A 262 3.15 17.20 1.70
C SER A 262 1.87 17.61 0.96
N PHE A 263 1.78 18.85 0.48
CA PHE A 263 0.65 19.29 -0.34
C PHE A 263 0.56 18.53 -1.67
N PHE A 264 1.67 18.26 -2.30
CA PHE A 264 1.77 17.47 -3.51
C PHE A 264 1.16 16.07 -3.35
N THR A 265 1.40 15.39 -2.22
CA THR A 265 0.80 14.09 -1.93
C THR A 265 -0.68 14.18 -1.58
N VAL A 266 -1.11 15.21 -0.86
CA VAL A 266 -2.50 15.44 -0.49
C VAL A 266 -3.40 15.67 -1.71
N VAL A 267 -2.97 16.50 -2.67
CA VAL A 267 -3.79 16.76 -3.87
C VAL A 267 -3.98 15.51 -4.72
N GLN A 268 -3.00 14.61 -4.73
CA GLN A 268 -3.14 13.30 -5.37
C GLN A 268 -4.23 12.45 -4.70
N MET A 269 -4.28 12.46 -3.36
CA MET A 269 -5.32 11.75 -2.61
C MET A 269 -6.72 12.36 -2.84
N ILE A 270 -6.82 13.68 -2.91
CA ILE A 270 -8.07 14.38 -3.29
C ILE A 270 -8.52 13.92 -4.68
N GLY A 271 -7.60 13.89 -5.65
CA GLY A 271 -7.88 13.37 -6.99
C GLY A 271 -8.41 11.93 -6.95
N ARG A 272 -7.76 11.04 -6.20
CA ARG A 272 -8.20 9.64 -6.01
C ARG A 272 -9.60 9.55 -5.41
N PHE A 273 -9.90 10.36 -4.41
CA PHE A 273 -11.21 10.38 -3.78
C PHE A 273 -12.31 10.80 -4.77
N ILE A 274 -12.09 11.88 -5.50
CA ILE A 274 -13.04 12.36 -6.53
C ILE A 274 -13.20 11.31 -7.64
N GLY A 275 -12.11 10.72 -8.12
CA GLY A 275 -12.13 9.67 -9.14
C GLY A 275 -12.88 8.42 -8.71
N GLY A 276 -12.73 8.01 -7.45
CA GLY A 276 -13.49 6.90 -6.86
C GLY A 276 -14.98 7.17 -6.78
N MET A 277 -15.38 8.39 -6.37
CA MET A 277 -16.82 8.80 -6.36
C MET A 277 -17.44 8.79 -7.76
N VAL A 278 -16.69 9.19 -8.79
CA VAL A 278 -17.19 9.19 -10.18
C VAL A 278 -17.44 7.77 -10.66
N ILE A 279 -16.53 6.83 -10.43
CA ILE A 279 -16.74 5.42 -10.79
C ILE A 279 -17.92 4.81 -10.05
N TYR A 280 -18.06 5.12 -8.76
CA TYR A 280 -19.19 4.63 -7.96
C TYR A 280 -20.54 5.08 -8.53
N LYS A 281 -20.61 6.32 -9.03
CA LYS A 281 -21.88 6.89 -9.59
C LYS A 281 -22.13 6.48 -11.03
N LYS A 282 -21.10 6.23 -11.82
CA LYS A 282 -21.22 6.00 -13.26
C LYS A 282 -20.25 4.93 -13.74
N GLU A 283 -20.77 3.73 -13.96
CA GLU A 283 -19.98 2.67 -14.58
C GLU A 283 -19.75 2.95 -16.06
N LEU A 284 -18.51 2.67 -16.51
CA LEU A 284 -18.16 2.76 -17.93
C LEU A 284 -18.69 1.54 -18.69
N PRO A 285 -19.29 1.69 -19.88
CA PRO A 285 -19.65 0.57 -20.73
C PRO A 285 -18.46 -0.35 -21.01
N ARG A 286 -18.69 -1.67 -21.05
CA ARG A 286 -17.62 -2.69 -21.15
C ARG A 286 -16.74 -2.49 -22.37
N GLU A 287 -17.36 -2.16 -23.51
CA GLU A 287 -16.68 -1.94 -24.80
C GLU A 287 -15.68 -0.77 -24.74
N LYS A 288 -15.89 0.18 -23.84
CA LYS A 288 -15.04 1.36 -23.67
C LYS A 288 -13.95 1.18 -22.60
N LYS A 289 -14.05 0.13 -21.74
CA LYS A 289 -13.12 -0.06 -20.59
C LYS A 289 -11.68 -0.24 -21.03
N TYR A 290 -11.41 -1.06 -22.05
CA TYR A 290 -10.05 -1.27 -22.57
C TYR A 290 -9.44 0.04 -23.11
N GLY A 291 -10.17 0.74 -24.00
CA GLY A 291 -9.69 1.98 -24.59
C GLY A 291 -9.42 3.07 -23.54
N TYR A 292 -10.33 3.21 -22.58
CA TYR A 292 -10.16 4.13 -21.47
C TYR A 292 -8.97 3.74 -20.57
N ALA A 293 -8.83 2.47 -20.21
CA ALA A 293 -7.71 2.01 -19.39
C ALA A 293 -6.36 2.25 -20.10
N LEU A 294 -6.27 1.93 -21.39
CA LEU A 294 -5.06 2.17 -22.19
C LEU A 294 -4.72 3.68 -22.27
N PHE A 295 -5.75 4.53 -22.52
CA PHE A 295 -5.55 5.98 -22.47
C PHE A 295 -4.98 6.42 -21.13
N VAL A 296 -5.57 5.96 -20.01
CA VAL A 296 -5.10 6.32 -18.67
C VAL A 296 -3.69 5.83 -18.43
N TYR A 297 -3.33 4.61 -18.82
CA TYR A 297 -1.98 4.08 -18.63
C TYR A 297 -0.93 4.96 -19.33
N LEU A 298 -1.11 5.23 -20.61
CA LEU A 298 -0.16 6.05 -21.36
C LEU A 298 -0.14 7.50 -20.89
N PHE A 299 -1.30 8.07 -20.61
CA PHE A 299 -1.42 9.46 -20.15
C PHE A 299 -0.77 9.63 -18.76
N TYR A 300 -0.99 8.68 -17.85
CA TYR A 300 -0.41 8.72 -16.51
C TYR A 300 1.13 8.69 -16.57
N ASP A 301 1.70 7.78 -17.37
CA ASP A 301 3.14 7.65 -17.51
C ASP A 301 3.77 8.88 -18.20
N VAL A 302 3.08 9.50 -19.17
CA VAL A 302 3.51 10.79 -19.75
C VAL A 302 3.47 11.90 -18.69
N MET A 303 2.44 11.95 -17.88
CA MET A 303 2.33 12.93 -16.79
C MET A 303 3.42 12.73 -15.74
N ASP A 304 3.81 11.50 -15.43
CA ASP A 304 4.92 11.20 -14.53
C ASP A 304 6.28 11.60 -15.15
N ALA A 305 6.48 11.36 -16.45
CA ALA A 305 7.70 11.77 -17.16
C ALA A 305 7.92 13.28 -17.11
N LEU A 306 6.86 14.06 -17.20
CA LEU A 306 6.90 15.52 -17.21
C LEU A 306 6.88 16.13 -15.81
N LEU A 307 6.50 15.38 -14.79
CA LEU A 307 6.16 15.88 -13.46
C LEU A 307 7.17 16.87 -12.89
N LEU A 308 8.42 16.46 -12.77
CA LEU A 308 9.47 17.27 -12.12
C LEU A 308 10.04 18.40 -13.00
N TRP A 309 9.58 18.50 -14.25
CA TRP A 309 9.88 19.61 -15.16
C TRP A 309 8.88 20.77 -15.04
N LEU A 310 7.73 20.51 -14.40
CA LEU A 310 6.65 21.48 -14.25
C LEU A 310 6.92 22.46 -13.12
N SER A 311 6.31 23.65 -13.18
CA SER A 311 6.23 24.54 -12.02
C SER A 311 5.33 23.93 -10.93
N TYR A 312 5.54 24.30 -9.67
CA TYR A 312 4.84 23.71 -8.55
C TYR A 312 3.30 23.70 -8.68
N PRO A 313 2.62 24.80 -9.10
CA PRO A 313 1.17 24.75 -9.33
C PRO A 313 0.75 23.72 -10.37
N LEU A 314 1.53 23.58 -11.45
CA LEU A 314 1.27 22.58 -12.48
C LEU A 314 1.53 21.15 -11.99
N MET A 315 2.50 20.94 -11.09
CA MET A 315 2.69 19.65 -10.42
C MET A 315 1.47 19.25 -9.60
N LEU A 316 0.85 20.19 -8.89
CA LEU A 316 -0.36 19.93 -8.11
C LEU A 316 -1.53 19.53 -9.00
N ILE A 317 -1.74 20.23 -10.13
CA ILE A 317 -2.76 19.88 -11.12
C ILE A 317 -2.49 18.50 -11.71
N ASN A 318 -1.25 18.23 -12.11
CA ASN A 318 -0.79 16.93 -12.62
C ASN A 318 -1.12 15.80 -11.62
N ARG A 319 -0.75 15.95 -10.34
CA ARG A 319 -1.02 14.94 -9.31
C ARG A 319 -2.50 14.72 -9.04
N THR A 320 -3.29 15.79 -9.06
CA THR A 320 -4.76 15.67 -8.92
C THR A 320 -5.36 14.86 -10.06
N ILE A 321 -4.98 15.15 -11.31
CA ILE A 321 -5.43 14.41 -12.49
C ILE A 321 -4.95 12.96 -12.46
N CYS A 322 -3.68 12.72 -12.14
CA CYS A 322 -3.12 11.38 -12.01
C CYS A 322 -3.82 10.58 -10.91
N GLY A 323 -4.09 11.20 -9.76
CA GLY A 323 -4.88 10.57 -8.70
C GLY A 323 -6.26 10.17 -9.17
N PHE A 324 -6.98 11.09 -9.83
CA PHE A 324 -8.32 10.89 -10.38
C PHE A 324 -8.38 9.73 -11.39
N LEU A 325 -7.48 9.72 -12.37
CA LEU A 325 -7.45 8.69 -13.42
C LEU A 325 -6.92 7.35 -12.91
N GLY A 326 -5.90 7.38 -12.04
CA GLY A 326 -5.23 6.18 -11.54
C GLY A 326 -6.15 5.27 -10.73
N ILE A 327 -6.97 5.84 -9.84
CA ILE A 327 -7.95 5.04 -9.07
C ILE A 327 -8.99 4.39 -9.97
N GLN A 328 -9.42 5.10 -11.02
CA GLN A 328 -10.43 4.59 -11.96
C GLN A 328 -9.90 3.40 -12.75
N SER A 329 -8.72 3.54 -13.38
CA SER A 329 -8.13 2.46 -14.16
C SER A 329 -7.73 1.25 -13.29
N GLY A 330 -7.21 1.51 -12.10
CA GLY A 330 -6.85 0.46 -11.13
C GLY A 330 -8.05 -0.37 -10.67
N THR A 331 -9.15 0.30 -10.29
CA THR A 331 -10.39 -0.37 -9.86
C THR A 331 -11.03 -1.18 -10.99
N MET A 332 -11.10 -0.59 -12.21
CA MET A 332 -11.64 -1.30 -13.37
C MET A 332 -10.80 -2.54 -13.73
N ARG A 333 -9.47 -2.40 -13.72
CA ARG A 333 -8.55 -3.52 -13.97
C ARG A 333 -8.73 -4.63 -12.95
N TYR A 334 -8.71 -4.28 -11.66
CA TYR A 334 -8.89 -5.26 -10.59
C TYR A 334 -10.23 -6.01 -10.72
N ALA A 335 -11.33 -5.29 -10.90
CA ALA A 335 -12.66 -5.88 -11.06
C ALA A 335 -12.74 -6.79 -12.30
N ALA A 336 -12.16 -6.39 -13.44
CA ALA A 336 -12.13 -7.18 -14.66
C ALA A 336 -11.35 -8.49 -14.48
N VAL A 337 -10.17 -8.41 -13.85
CA VAL A 337 -9.32 -9.58 -13.54
C VAL A 337 -10.04 -10.54 -12.58
N GLN A 338 -10.65 -10.03 -11.51
CA GLN A 338 -11.38 -10.88 -10.55
C GLN A 338 -12.59 -11.58 -11.17
N LYS A 339 -13.27 -10.93 -12.12
CA LYS A 339 -14.39 -11.54 -12.86
C LYS A 339 -13.95 -12.59 -13.88
N TYR A 340 -12.79 -12.40 -14.51
CA TYR A 340 -12.26 -13.28 -15.54
C TYR A 340 -11.70 -14.59 -14.97
N ILE A 341 -11.06 -14.52 -13.79
CA ILE A 341 -10.40 -15.68 -13.18
C ILE A 341 -11.47 -16.64 -12.59
N PRO A 342 -11.40 -17.97 -12.89
CA PRO A 342 -12.26 -18.96 -12.26
C PRO A 342 -12.15 -18.95 -10.72
N ASP A 343 -13.25 -19.18 -10.02
CA ASP A 343 -13.30 -19.14 -8.54
C ASP A 343 -12.27 -20.07 -7.89
N SER A 344 -12.05 -21.26 -8.49
CA SER A 344 -11.08 -22.26 -8.02
C SER A 344 -9.62 -21.79 -8.10
N MET A 345 -9.29 -20.83 -8.99
CA MET A 345 -7.94 -20.30 -9.20
C MET A 345 -7.74 -18.93 -8.59
N ARG A 346 -8.82 -18.24 -8.17
CA ARG A 346 -8.78 -16.81 -7.75
C ARG A 346 -7.81 -16.56 -6.60
N ALA A 347 -7.84 -17.37 -5.54
CA ALA A 347 -6.94 -17.21 -4.41
C ALA A 347 -5.47 -17.41 -4.80
N ARG A 348 -5.17 -18.45 -5.60
CA ARG A 348 -3.81 -18.74 -6.09
C ARG A 348 -3.28 -17.65 -7.03
N MET A 349 -4.13 -17.15 -7.91
CA MET A 349 -3.79 -16.05 -8.83
C MET A 349 -3.50 -14.74 -8.08
N ASN A 350 -4.31 -14.42 -7.05
CA ASN A 350 -4.07 -13.24 -6.22
C ASN A 350 -2.75 -13.38 -5.45
N ALA A 351 -2.47 -14.55 -4.86
CA ALA A 351 -1.19 -14.82 -4.20
C ALA A 351 0.00 -14.67 -5.17
N PHE A 352 -0.09 -15.28 -6.37
CA PHE A 352 0.94 -15.17 -7.39
C PHE A 352 1.15 -13.71 -7.83
N SER A 353 0.08 -12.96 -8.08
CA SER A 353 0.15 -11.54 -8.45
C SER A 353 0.80 -10.70 -7.36
N SER A 354 0.51 -10.99 -6.06
CA SER A 354 1.14 -10.31 -4.92
C SER A 354 2.64 -10.59 -4.85
N ILE A 355 3.07 -11.84 -5.13
CA ILE A 355 4.48 -12.20 -5.21
C ILE A 355 5.18 -11.40 -6.31
N CYS A 356 4.60 -11.37 -7.52
CA CYS A 356 5.13 -10.60 -8.63
C CYS A 356 5.22 -9.10 -8.26
N TYR A 357 4.15 -8.56 -7.68
CA TYR A 357 4.11 -7.17 -7.24
C TYR A 357 5.24 -6.85 -6.24
N LEU A 358 5.41 -7.65 -5.18
CA LEU A 358 6.43 -7.43 -4.16
C LEU A 358 7.85 -7.58 -4.73
N ALA A 359 8.10 -8.61 -5.55
CA ALA A 359 9.40 -8.82 -6.18
C ALA A 359 9.78 -7.65 -7.11
N PHE A 360 8.84 -7.20 -7.95
CA PHE A 360 9.06 -6.05 -8.82
C PHE A 360 9.22 -4.75 -8.03
N SER A 361 8.43 -4.55 -6.98
CA SER A 361 8.56 -3.38 -6.10
C SER A 361 9.93 -3.33 -5.42
N ALA A 362 10.43 -4.44 -4.91
CA ALA A 362 11.76 -4.50 -4.31
C ALA A 362 12.87 -4.20 -5.32
N VAL A 363 12.85 -4.88 -6.47
CA VAL A 363 13.93 -4.74 -7.48
C VAL A 363 13.89 -3.36 -8.15
N LEU A 364 12.71 -2.92 -8.61
CA LEU A 364 12.60 -1.69 -9.36
C LEU A 364 12.74 -0.45 -8.48
N SER A 365 12.31 -0.49 -7.21
CA SER A 365 12.56 0.62 -6.29
C SER A 365 14.04 0.83 -6.01
N LEU A 366 14.81 -0.25 -5.89
CA LEU A 366 16.27 -0.17 -5.75
C LEU A 366 16.93 0.35 -7.02
N LEU A 367 16.47 -0.08 -8.20
CA LEU A 367 16.97 0.43 -9.48
C LEU A 367 16.72 1.93 -9.62
N VAL A 368 15.49 2.38 -9.35
CA VAL A 368 15.12 3.80 -9.40
C VAL A 368 15.90 4.59 -8.36
N GLY A 369 16.06 4.07 -7.15
CA GLY A 369 16.87 4.68 -6.10
C GLY A 369 18.33 4.83 -6.49
N TRP A 370 18.95 3.79 -7.08
CA TRP A 370 20.31 3.87 -7.62
C TRP A 370 20.43 4.90 -8.75
N MET A 371 19.47 4.94 -9.66
CA MET A 371 19.44 5.97 -10.71
C MET A 371 19.39 7.37 -10.11
N GLY A 372 18.66 7.58 -9.01
CA GLY A 372 18.57 8.86 -8.33
C GLY A 372 19.87 9.31 -7.66
N ASP A 373 20.77 8.40 -7.33
CA ASP A 373 22.11 8.74 -6.81
C ASP A 373 23.09 9.16 -7.92
N VAL A 374 22.86 8.71 -9.15
CA VAL A 374 23.79 8.96 -10.28
C VAL A 374 23.26 9.95 -11.32
N MET A 375 21.97 10.28 -11.29
CA MET A 375 21.30 11.13 -12.27
C MET A 375 20.40 12.17 -11.57
N ASP A 376 20.13 13.29 -12.29
CA ASP A 376 19.14 14.26 -11.83
C ASP A 376 17.75 13.63 -11.67
N SER A 377 17.03 13.98 -10.60
CA SER A 377 15.71 13.45 -10.27
C SER A 377 14.69 13.55 -11.42
N ARG A 378 14.78 14.63 -12.23
CA ARG A 378 13.92 14.85 -13.40
C ARG A 378 14.19 13.81 -14.48
N VAL A 379 15.47 13.53 -14.74
CA VAL A 379 15.90 12.52 -15.73
C VAL A 379 15.48 11.13 -15.28
N VAL A 380 15.65 10.80 -14.00
CA VAL A 380 15.21 9.52 -13.43
C VAL A 380 13.72 9.31 -13.66
N MET A 381 12.88 10.29 -13.31
CA MET A 381 11.44 10.22 -13.53
C MET A 381 11.08 10.01 -15.01
N THR A 382 11.72 10.78 -15.88
CA THR A 382 11.47 10.69 -17.34
C THR A 382 11.85 9.31 -17.89
N VAL A 383 13.06 8.82 -17.59
CA VAL A 383 13.55 7.52 -18.08
C VAL A 383 12.71 6.36 -17.54
N SER A 384 12.41 6.40 -16.25
CA SER A 384 11.58 5.36 -15.61
C SER A 384 10.17 5.32 -16.20
N SER A 385 9.55 6.48 -16.43
CA SER A 385 8.21 6.56 -17.05
C SER A 385 8.22 6.10 -18.51
N ILE A 386 9.24 6.44 -19.28
CA ILE A 386 9.42 5.92 -20.65
C ILE A 386 9.55 4.40 -20.63
N ALA A 387 10.30 3.84 -19.68
CA ALA A 387 10.42 2.39 -19.54
C ALA A 387 9.05 1.73 -19.27
N VAL A 388 8.19 2.34 -18.43
CA VAL A 388 6.83 1.86 -18.17
C VAL A 388 5.95 1.96 -19.43
N ILE A 389 6.05 3.05 -20.20
CA ILE A 389 5.36 3.19 -21.50
C ILE A 389 5.78 2.07 -22.45
N VAL A 390 7.07 1.78 -22.56
CA VAL A 390 7.57 0.68 -23.40
C VAL A 390 7.00 -0.65 -22.94
N VAL A 391 6.98 -0.92 -21.63
CA VAL A 391 6.36 -2.14 -21.08
C VAL A 391 4.86 -2.18 -21.40
N CYS A 392 4.14 -1.06 -21.29
CA CYS A 392 2.73 -0.97 -21.68
C CYS A 392 2.52 -1.34 -23.15
N LEU A 393 3.36 -0.83 -24.06
CA LEU A 393 3.29 -1.14 -25.50
C LEU A 393 3.58 -2.63 -25.78
N LEU A 394 4.60 -3.18 -25.13
CA LEU A 394 5.00 -4.58 -25.33
C LEU A 394 4.06 -5.60 -24.68
N THR A 395 3.31 -5.21 -23.66
CA THR A 395 2.38 -6.08 -22.93
C THR A 395 0.93 -5.81 -23.30
N ILE A 396 0.38 -4.67 -22.90
CA ILE A 396 -1.05 -4.34 -23.03
C ILE A 396 -1.44 -4.10 -24.49
N VAL A 397 -0.67 -3.29 -25.24
CA VAL A 397 -1.01 -2.95 -26.64
C VAL A 397 -0.76 -4.14 -27.56
N ARG A 398 0.38 -4.83 -27.43
CA ARG A 398 0.70 -6.00 -28.26
C ARG A 398 -0.31 -7.14 -28.08
N ARG A 399 -0.89 -7.28 -26.88
CA ARG A 399 -1.87 -8.34 -26.54
C ARG A 399 -3.30 -7.76 -26.42
N ARG A 400 -3.61 -6.70 -27.16
CA ARG A 400 -4.87 -5.94 -27.06
C ARG A 400 -6.11 -6.82 -27.08
N GLU A 401 -6.16 -7.83 -27.93
CA GLU A 401 -7.32 -8.71 -28.06
C GLU A 401 -7.55 -9.56 -26.81
N SER A 402 -6.48 -10.15 -26.28
CA SER A 402 -6.52 -10.96 -25.06
C SER A 402 -6.85 -10.09 -23.82
N VAL A 403 -6.27 -8.88 -23.74
CA VAL A 403 -6.55 -7.93 -22.66
C VAL A 403 -7.98 -7.40 -22.75
N ASN A 404 -8.45 -7.05 -23.95
CA ASN A 404 -9.83 -6.59 -24.16
C ASN A 404 -10.86 -7.66 -23.78
N ARG A 405 -10.57 -8.94 -24.06
CA ARG A 405 -11.42 -10.08 -23.66
C ARG A 405 -11.64 -10.10 -22.13
N ILE A 406 -10.61 -9.77 -21.34
CA ILE A 406 -10.73 -9.70 -19.88
C ILE A 406 -11.69 -8.58 -19.47
N TYR A 407 -11.60 -7.38 -20.09
CA TYR A 407 -12.51 -6.28 -19.80
C TYR A 407 -13.96 -6.53 -20.25
N MET A 408 -14.15 -7.36 -21.27
CA MET A 408 -15.46 -7.74 -21.82
C MET A 408 -16.13 -8.90 -21.08
N SER A 409 -15.38 -9.63 -20.22
CA SER A 409 -15.90 -10.83 -19.54
C SER A 409 -17.11 -10.54 -18.66
N GLU A 410 -18.13 -11.39 -18.76
CA GLU A 410 -19.36 -11.31 -17.94
C GLU A 410 -19.25 -11.99 -16.58
N GLY A 411 -18.15 -12.72 -16.35
CA GLY A 411 -17.98 -13.66 -15.26
C GLY A 411 -18.42 -15.08 -15.68
N MET A 412 -17.63 -16.10 -15.33
CA MET A 412 -17.94 -17.50 -15.70
C MET A 412 -19.18 -18.06 -15.00
N ASN A 413 -19.80 -17.33 -14.08
CA ASN A 413 -20.97 -17.76 -13.31
C ASN A 413 -22.31 -17.43 -13.99
N SER A 414 -22.32 -16.95 -15.24
CA SER A 414 -23.56 -16.67 -15.99
C SER A 414 -23.89 -17.74 -17.06
N LYS A 415 -23.37 -18.99 -16.88
CA LYS A 415 -23.83 -20.14 -17.66
C LYS A 415 -24.23 -21.27 -16.75
#